data_b2d8d06a47bca8ec3a566002109d5a63
#
_entry.id   b2d8d06a47bca8ec3a566002109d5a63
#
_cell.length_a   1.000
_cell.length_b   1.000
_cell.length_c   1.000
_cell.angle_alpha   90.00
_cell.angle_beta   90.00
_cell.angle_gamma   90.00
#
_symmetry.space_group_name_H-M   'P 1'
#
loop_
_entity.id
_entity.type
_entity.pdbx_description
1 polymer ?
#
loop_
_entity_poly.entity_id
_entity_poly.type
_entity_poly.pdbx_seq_one_letter_code
_entity_poly.pdbx_strand_id
1 'polypeptide(L)'
;MEINYRWKKSYKTAKYPIRQPRWLTWLIWVLSKFALIGKKYKLETIDMEGLEPPYIIFSNHMAFIDFELSAMVTYPKRVNNVVNIDGYHRMPWLLTWIGSICTRKFTNDIHLVKSVRRVVENGDILCLYPEARYTPIGTTSFLPDSLGPW
;
A
#
# COMPACT_ATOMS: atom_id res chain seq x y z
N MET A 1 -14.20 28.88 12.00
CA MET A 1 -14.41 27.54 11.41
C MET A 1 -13.40 26.60 12.06
N GLU A 2 -13.79 25.91 13.15
CA GLU A 2 -12.91 24.94 13.80
C GLU A 2 -12.78 23.72 12.92
N ILE A 3 -11.60 23.55 12.32
CA ILE A 3 -11.25 22.31 11.62
C ILE A 3 -11.13 21.23 12.69
N ASN A 4 -12.09 20.33 12.70
CA ASN A 4 -12.20 19.26 13.69
C ASN A 4 -10.99 18.32 13.58
N TYR A 5 -10.01 18.49 14.45
CA TYR A 5 -8.75 17.71 14.47
C TYR A 5 -8.93 16.25 14.93
N ARG A 6 -10.07 15.65 14.61
CA ARG A 6 -10.38 14.25 14.90
C ARG A 6 -9.28 13.29 14.43
N TRP A 7 -8.59 13.65 13.34
CA TRP A 7 -7.47 12.90 12.79
C TRP A 7 -6.18 12.98 13.62
N LYS A 8 -5.94 14.04 14.43
CA LYS A 8 -4.76 14.13 15.31
C LYS A 8 -4.76 13.04 16.38
N LYS A 9 -5.92 12.76 16.97
CA LYS A 9 -6.07 11.73 18.02
C LYS A 9 -5.87 10.33 17.45
N SER A 10 -6.41 10.08 16.28
CA SER A 10 -6.36 8.78 15.64
C SER A 10 -5.00 8.45 15.02
N TYR A 11 -4.26 9.46 14.51
CA TYR A 11 -2.90 9.24 14.03
C TYR A 11 -1.91 8.88 15.14
N LYS A 12 -2.10 9.39 16.35
CA LYS A 12 -1.31 8.96 17.52
C LYS A 12 -1.53 7.48 17.86
N THR A 13 -2.65 6.92 17.44
CA THR A 13 -3.01 5.50 17.67
C THR A 13 -2.68 4.60 16.48
N ALA A 14 -2.23 5.15 15.35
CA ALA A 14 -1.80 4.34 14.21
C ALA A 14 -0.60 3.47 14.63
N LYS A 15 -0.80 2.17 14.55
CA LYS A 15 0.24 1.19 14.88
C LYS A 15 1.19 1.01 13.69
N TYR A 16 2.42 0.61 13.99
CA TYR A 16 3.31 0.15 12.93
C TYR A 16 2.75 -1.10 12.26
N PRO A 17 3.00 -1.29 10.95
CA PRO A 17 2.51 -2.46 10.25
C PRO A 17 3.05 -3.73 10.92
N ILE A 18 2.17 -4.72 11.06
CA ILE A 18 2.54 -6.05 11.53
C ILE A 18 3.02 -6.83 10.31
N ARG A 19 4.10 -7.58 10.46
CA ARG A 19 4.52 -8.48 9.40
C ARG A 19 3.46 -9.56 9.20
N GLN A 20 2.90 -9.61 7.99
CA GLN A 20 1.86 -10.57 7.65
C GLN A 20 2.33 -12.02 7.86
N PRO A 21 1.58 -12.87 8.57
CA PRO A 21 1.86 -14.30 8.58
C PRO A 21 1.59 -14.90 7.18
N ARG A 22 2.30 -15.96 6.82
CA ARG A 22 2.20 -16.58 5.47
C ARG A 22 0.79 -17.06 5.14
N TRP A 23 0.07 -17.57 6.10
CA TRP A 23 -1.32 -17.99 5.88
C TRP A 23 -2.24 -16.82 5.48
N LEU A 24 -1.99 -15.62 6.06
CA LEU A 24 -2.76 -14.42 5.72
C LEU A 24 -2.41 -13.92 4.32
N THR A 25 -1.14 -13.96 3.92
CA THR A 25 -0.71 -13.64 2.55
C THR A 25 -1.41 -14.56 1.54
N TRP A 26 -1.48 -15.86 1.84
CA TRP A 26 -2.21 -16.83 1.03
C TRP A 26 -3.71 -16.52 0.99
N LEU A 27 -4.33 -16.25 2.13
CA LEU A 27 -5.75 -15.93 2.22
C LEU A 27 -6.10 -14.66 1.41
N ILE A 28 -5.28 -13.60 1.54
CA ILE A 28 -5.44 -12.36 0.76
C ILE A 28 -5.39 -12.67 -0.73
N TRP A 29 -4.41 -13.45 -1.17
CA TRP A 29 -4.29 -13.84 -2.57
C TRP A 29 -5.51 -14.63 -3.07
N VAL A 30 -6.03 -15.58 -2.29
CA VAL A 30 -7.25 -16.34 -2.63
C VAL A 30 -8.45 -15.40 -2.74
N LEU A 31 -8.65 -14.52 -1.76
CA LEU A 31 -9.75 -13.55 -1.77
C LEU A 31 -9.63 -12.58 -2.94
N SER A 32 -8.40 -12.16 -3.28
CA SER A 32 -8.14 -11.30 -4.45
C SER A 32 -8.53 -11.99 -5.76
N LYS A 33 -8.27 -13.28 -5.90
CA LYS A 33 -8.75 -14.05 -7.07
C LYS A 33 -10.28 -14.01 -7.19
N PHE A 34 -10.99 -14.21 -6.08
CA PHE A 34 -12.44 -14.12 -6.09
C PHE A 34 -12.95 -12.72 -6.41
N ALA A 35 -12.33 -11.68 -5.86
CA ALA A 35 -12.68 -10.28 -6.12
C ALA A 35 -12.45 -9.89 -7.59
N LEU A 36 -11.53 -10.56 -8.27
CA LEU A 36 -11.18 -10.33 -9.67
C LEU A 36 -12.01 -11.18 -10.65
N ILE A 37 -12.86 -12.10 -10.17
CA ILE A 37 -13.75 -12.88 -11.04
C ILE A 37 -14.65 -11.94 -11.86
N GLY A 38 -14.70 -12.16 -13.16
CA GLY A 38 -15.45 -11.33 -14.09
C GLY A 38 -14.80 -10.01 -14.47
N LYS A 39 -13.65 -9.68 -13.90
CA LYS A 39 -12.83 -8.53 -14.33
C LYS A 39 -11.92 -8.95 -15.47
N LYS A 40 -11.87 -8.15 -16.53
CA LYS A 40 -10.90 -8.34 -17.62
C LYS A 40 -9.59 -7.68 -17.21
N TYR A 41 -8.59 -8.46 -16.86
CA TYR A 41 -7.23 -7.98 -16.59
C TYR A 41 -6.21 -8.90 -17.28
N LYS A 42 -5.07 -8.34 -17.60
CA LYS A 42 -3.92 -9.08 -18.12
C LYS A 42 -2.74 -8.79 -17.19
N LEU A 43 -2.09 -9.84 -16.73
CA LEU A 43 -0.88 -9.75 -15.93
C LEU A 43 0.30 -10.09 -16.84
N GLU A 44 1.20 -9.15 -17.00
CA GLU A 44 2.50 -9.35 -17.65
C GLU A 44 3.60 -8.95 -16.67
N THR A 45 4.62 -9.80 -16.59
CA THR A 45 5.84 -9.52 -15.83
C THR A 45 6.99 -9.38 -16.81
N ILE A 46 7.69 -8.26 -16.76
CA ILE A 46 8.83 -7.98 -17.63
C ILE A 46 10.04 -7.76 -16.74
N ASP A 47 11.13 -8.46 -17.02
CA ASP A 47 12.42 -8.34 -16.32
C ASP A 47 12.33 -8.51 -14.78
N MET A 48 11.36 -9.32 -14.31
CA MET A 48 11.16 -9.61 -12.90
C MET A 48 11.80 -10.91 -12.43
N GLU A 49 12.44 -11.65 -13.32
CA GLU A 49 13.09 -12.92 -13.00
C GLU A 49 14.27 -12.70 -12.04
N GLY A 50 14.28 -13.45 -10.95
CA GLY A 50 15.33 -13.36 -9.92
C GLY A 50 15.23 -12.14 -9.00
N LEU A 51 14.22 -11.27 -9.17
CA LEU A 51 14.03 -10.15 -8.28
C LEU A 51 13.48 -10.61 -6.92
N GLU A 52 14.32 -10.51 -5.90
CA GLU A 52 13.96 -10.85 -4.52
C GLU A 52 13.75 -9.58 -3.67
N PRO A 53 12.76 -9.58 -2.73
CA PRO A 53 12.58 -8.46 -1.83
C PRO A 53 13.80 -8.28 -0.89
N PRO A 54 14.03 -7.06 -0.35
CA PRO A 54 13.07 -5.94 -0.37
C PRO A 54 13.17 -5.08 -1.65
N TYR A 55 12.01 -4.66 -2.17
CA TYR A 55 11.93 -3.64 -3.24
C TYR A 55 10.65 -2.81 -3.10
N ILE A 56 10.60 -1.69 -3.83
CA ILE A 56 9.47 -0.78 -3.84
C ILE A 56 8.76 -0.90 -5.18
N ILE A 57 7.43 -1.06 -5.14
CA ILE A 57 6.56 -0.96 -6.30
C ILE A 57 5.95 0.44 -6.31
N PHE A 58 6.17 1.18 -7.38
CA PHE A 58 5.42 2.40 -7.66
C PHE A 58 4.27 2.05 -8.60
N SER A 59 3.05 2.34 -8.18
CA SER A 59 1.85 2.07 -8.95
C SER A 59 1.01 3.32 -9.10
N ASN A 60 0.36 3.49 -10.25
CA ASN A 60 -0.75 4.44 -10.39
C ASN A 60 -1.93 3.98 -9.52
N HIS A 61 -2.78 4.92 -9.12
CA HIS A 61 -3.89 4.64 -8.23
C HIS A 61 -5.23 4.91 -8.94
N MET A 62 -5.90 3.85 -9.35
CA MET A 62 -7.16 3.95 -10.08
C MET A 62 -8.38 3.69 -9.20
N ALA A 63 -8.31 2.68 -8.35
CA ALA A 63 -9.44 2.21 -7.57
C ALA A 63 -9.01 1.36 -6.37
N PHE A 64 -9.99 0.97 -5.57
CA PHE A 64 -9.75 0.06 -4.42
C PHE A 64 -9.19 -1.31 -4.87
N ILE A 65 -9.48 -1.73 -6.09
CA ILE A 65 -9.01 -3.00 -6.68
C ILE A 65 -7.47 -3.09 -6.83
N ASP A 66 -6.77 -1.97 -6.74
CA ASP A 66 -5.31 -1.93 -6.84
C ASP A 66 -4.64 -2.73 -5.71
N PHE A 67 -5.32 -2.86 -4.56
CA PHE A 67 -4.88 -3.70 -3.46
C PHE A 67 -4.87 -5.19 -3.86
N GLU A 68 -5.96 -5.66 -4.47
CA GLU A 68 -6.09 -7.03 -4.95
C GLU A 68 -5.08 -7.33 -6.05
N LEU A 69 -4.87 -6.38 -6.96
CA LEU A 69 -3.88 -6.51 -8.03
C LEU A 69 -2.46 -6.57 -7.44
N SER A 70 -2.12 -5.73 -6.47
CA SER A 70 -0.80 -5.78 -5.81
C SER A 70 -0.56 -7.13 -5.15
N ALA A 71 -1.57 -7.69 -4.48
CA ALA A 71 -1.48 -9.02 -3.87
C ALA A 71 -1.30 -10.14 -4.92
N MET A 72 -1.96 -10.02 -6.08
CA MET A 72 -1.84 -11.00 -7.17
C MET A 72 -0.45 -11.00 -7.79
N VAL A 73 0.13 -9.82 -8.01
CA VAL A 73 1.46 -9.67 -8.63
C VAL A 73 2.57 -10.15 -7.70
N THR A 74 2.42 -9.92 -6.40
CA THR A 74 3.50 -10.15 -5.44
C THR A 74 3.51 -11.54 -4.81
N TYR A 75 2.39 -12.27 -4.85
CA TYR A 75 2.31 -13.61 -4.25
C TYR A 75 3.40 -14.55 -4.80
N PRO A 76 4.06 -15.34 -3.95
CA PRO A 76 3.84 -15.59 -2.50
C PRO A 76 4.57 -14.63 -1.56
N LYS A 77 5.17 -13.55 -2.08
CA LYS A 77 5.90 -12.56 -1.31
C LYS A 77 4.93 -11.62 -0.59
N ARG A 78 5.35 -11.03 0.53
CA ARG A 78 4.52 -10.10 1.31
C ARG A 78 4.60 -8.71 0.74
N VAL A 79 3.45 -8.05 0.62
CA VAL A 79 3.36 -6.66 0.18
C VAL A 79 2.71 -5.80 1.27
N ASN A 80 3.29 -4.64 1.51
CA ASN A 80 2.79 -3.63 2.44
C ASN A 80 2.34 -2.42 1.65
N ASN A 81 1.04 -2.15 1.63
CA ASN A 81 0.47 -1.03 0.89
C ASN A 81 0.42 0.22 1.77
N VAL A 82 0.79 1.38 1.19
CA VAL A 82 0.64 2.66 1.87
C VAL A 82 -0.78 3.17 1.70
N VAL A 83 -1.46 3.44 2.81
CA VAL A 83 -2.85 3.86 2.87
C VAL A 83 -2.96 5.22 3.55
N ASN A 84 -3.76 6.11 2.95
CA ASN A 84 -4.04 7.39 3.59
C ASN A 84 -4.81 7.20 4.90
N ILE A 85 -4.58 8.11 5.86
CA ILE A 85 -5.19 8.09 7.19
C ILE A 85 -6.72 7.99 7.15
N ASP A 86 -7.37 8.64 6.20
CA ASP A 86 -8.84 8.59 6.06
C ASP A 86 -9.33 7.18 5.69
N GLY A 87 -8.60 6.49 4.82
CA GLY A 87 -8.86 5.09 4.48
C GLY A 87 -8.54 4.15 5.64
N TYR A 88 -7.44 4.41 6.34
CA TYR A 88 -7.01 3.61 7.49
C TYR A 88 -8.05 3.61 8.62
N HIS A 89 -8.72 4.75 8.87
CA HIS A 89 -9.73 4.85 9.93
C HIS A 89 -11.00 4.06 9.72
N ARG A 90 -11.28 3.65 8.50
CA ARG A 90 -12.48 2.84 8.22
C ARG A 90 -12.37 1.44 8.83
N MET A 91 -11.19 0.82 8.77
CA MET A 91 -10.94 -0.52 9.29
C MET A 91 -9.50 -0.66 9.84
N PRO A 92 -9.15 0.07 10.91
CA PRO A 92 -7.76 0.18 11.38
C PRO A 92 -7.17 -1.16 11.84
N TRP A 93 -7.96 -2.01 12.45
CA TRP A 93 -7.53 -3.35 12.88
C TRP A 93 -7.17 -4.24 11.68
N LEU A 94 -8.02 -4.25 10.64
CA LEU A 94 -7.78 -5.04 9.43
C LEU A 94 -6.54 -4.55 8.70
N LEU A 95 -6.45 -3.24 8.46
CA LEU A 95 -5.33 -2.65 7.74
C LEU A 95 -4.00 -2.84 8.48
N THR A 96 -4.01 -2.81 9.81
CA THR A 96 -2.81 -3.17 10.59
C THR A 96 -2.42 -4.63 10.39
N TRP A 97 -3.39 -5.54 10.40
CA TRP A 97 -3.15 -6.99 10.24
C TRP A 97 -2.62 -7.36 8.86
N ILE A 98 -3.12 -6.72 7.81
CA ILE A 98 -2.62 -6.91 6.45
C ILE A 98 -1.34 -6.11 6.14
N GLY A 99 -0.72 -5.52 7.18
CA GLY A 99 0.55 -4.85 7.06
C GLY A 99 0.50 -3.51 6.34
N SER A 100 -0.68 -2.87 6.24
CA SER A 100 -0.79 -1.55 5.62
C SER A 100 -0.10 -0.47 6.45
N ILE A 101 0.57 0.45 5.77
CA ILE A 101 1.24 1.60 6.35
C ILE A 101 0.31 2.81 6.28
N CYS A 102 -0.02 3.37 7.45
CA CYS A 102 -0.81 4.60 7.52
C CYS A 102 0.08 5.82 7.25
N THR A 103 -0.35 6.71 6.35
CA THR A 103 0.35 7.97 6.08
C THR A 103 -0.61 9.15 6.01
N ARG A 104 -0.06 10.35 6.27
CA ARG A 104 -0.74 11.63 6.02
C ARG A 104 -0.24 12.23 4.72
N LYS A 105 -1.18 12.70 3.91
CA LYS A 105 -0.84 13.43 2.70
C LYS A 105 -0.20 14.78 3.04
N PHE A 106 0.76 15.20 2.24
CA PHE A 106 1.38 16.53 2.27
C PHE A 106 2.02 16.92 3.61
N THR A 107 2.55 15.95 4.36
CA THR A 107 3.29 16.20 5.60
C THR A 107 4.60 15.42 5.64
N ASN A 108 5.58 15.95 6.37
CA ASN A 108 6.78 15.19 6.70
C ASN A 108 6.43 14.11 7.74
N ASP A 109 6.19 12.90 7.26
CA ASP A 109 5.66 11.83 8.07
C ASP A 109 6.77 10.88 8.56
N ILE A 110 7.32 11.18 9.74
CA ILE A 110 8.34 10.33 10.39
C ILE A 110 7.81 8.90 10.65
N HIS A 111 6.50 8.75 10.87
CA HIS A 111 5.91 7.43 11.05
C HIS A 111 5.97 6.61 9.76
N LEU A 112 5.73 7.25 8.61
CA LEU A 112 5.90 6.63 7.29
C LEU A 112 7.34 6.14 7.11
N VAL A 113 8.32 7.00 7.33
CA VAL A 113 9.75 6.66 7.17
C VAL A 113 10.14 5.47 8.06
N LYS A 114 9.73 5.48 9.33
CA LYS A 114 10.00 4.36 10.26
C LYS A 114 9.28 3.07 9.83
N SER A 115 8.09 3.17 9.27
CA SER A 115 7.33 2.01 8.77
C SER A 115 7.97 1.42 7.53
N VAL A 116 8.39 2.26 6.59
CA VAL A 116 9.14 1.86 5.39
C VAL A 116 10.42 1.13 5.78
N ARG A 117 11.20 1.71 6.69
CA ARG A 117 12.42 1.07 7.20
C ARG A 117 12.15 -0.34 7.75
N ARG A 118 11.09 -0.52 8.53
CA ARG A 118 10.69 -1.84 9.04
C ARG A 118 10.34 -2.84 7.94
N VAL A 119 9.65 -2.39 6.89
CA VAL A 119 9.30 -3.24 5.74
C VAL A 119 10.58 -3.73 5.05
N VAL A 120 11.53 -2.81 4.82
CA VAL A 120 12.83 -3.14 4.21
C VAL A 120 13.64 -4.10 5.10
N GLU A 121 13.73 -3.83 6.40
CA GLU A 121 14.44 -4.70 7.37
C GLU A 121 13.81 -6.10 7.47
N ASN A 122 12.50 -6.21 7.24
CA ASN A 122 11.79 -7.50 7.18
C ASN A 122 12.02 -8.27 5.88
N GLY A 123 12.60 -7.65 4.84
CA GLY A 123 12.71 -8.23 3.51
C GLY A 123 11.35 -8.37 2.80
N ASP A 124 10.43 -7.44 3.06
CA ASP A 124 9.09 -7.44 2.46
C ASP A 124 9.00 -6.37 1.35
N ILE A 125 7.94 -6.40 0.54
CA ILE A 125 7.71 -5.47 -0.56
C ILE A 125 6.92 -4.27 -0.05
N LEU A 126 7.25 -3.07 -0.52
CA LEU A 126 6.49 -1.85 -0.30
C LEU A 126 5.76 -1.46 -1.58
N CYS A 127 4.45 -1.22 -1.51
CA CYS A 127 3.67 -0.66 -2.61
C CYS A 127 3.26 0.77 -2.28
N LEU A 128 3.68 1.70 -3.13
CA LEU A 128 3.42 3.13 -3.02
C LEU A 128 2.57 3.61 -4.20
N TYR A 129 1.65 4.51 -3.90
CA TYR A 129 0.83 5.23 -4.87
C TYR A 129 1.24 6.71 -4.86
N PRO A 130 2.27 7.09 -5.65
CA PRO A 130 2.88 8.43 -5.53
C PRO A 130 1.93 9.57 -5.84
N GLU A 131 0.90 9.33 -6.64
CA GLU A 131 -0.12 10.32 -7.01
C GLU A 131 -0.99 10.76 -5.82
N ALA A 132 -1.05 9.98 -4.74
CA ALA A 132 -1.82 10.23 -3.53
C ALA A 132 -3.33 10.49 -3.77
N ARG A 133 -3.85 10.17 -4.97
CA ARG A 133 -5.26 10.31 -5.38
C ARG A 133 -5.61 9.27 -6.43
N TYR A 134 -6.91 9.02 -6.62
CA TYR A 134 -7.39 8.19 -7.71
C TYR A 134 -7.36 8.94 -9.03
N THR A 135 -6.92 8.26 -10.10
CA THR A 135 -6.97 8.75 -11.49
C THR A 135 -7.97 7.89 -12.28
N PRO A 136 -9.24 8.35 -12.45
CA PRO A 136 -10.29 7.54 -13.06
C PRO A 136 -10.06 7.21 -14.54
N ILE A 137 -9.16 7.92 -15.21
CA ILE A 137 -8.82 7.70 -16.61
C ILE A 137 -7.58 6.83 -16.83
N GLY A 138 -6.99 6.29 -15.74
CA GLY A 138 -5.85 5.36 -15.81
C GLY A 138 -4.52 5.97 -16.26
N THR A 139 -4.44 7.28 -16.42
CA THR A 139 -3.20 7.98 -16.75
C THR A 139 -2.48 8.40 -15.48
N THR A 140 -1.15 8.35 -15.50
CA THR A 140 -0.33 8.88 -14.41
C THR A 140 -0.58 10.37 -14.23
N SER A 141 -0.92 10.77 -13.02
CA SER A 141 -1.10 12.16 -12.62
C SER A 141 0.24 12.80 -12.30
N PHE A 142 0.19 14.03 -11.81
CA PHE A 142 1.37 14.77 -11.39
C PHE A 142 2.10 14.03 -10.25
N LEU A 143 3.38 13.72 -10.46
CA LEU A 143 4.21 13.13 -9.42
C LEU A 143 4.81 14.25 -8.56
N PRO A 144 4.85 14.11 -7.23
CA PRO A 144 5.49 15.12 -6.37
C PRO A 144 6.99 15.20 -6.63
N ASP A 145 7.55 16.42 -6.61
CA ASP A 145 9.01 16.65 -6.76
C ASP A 145 9.83 15.95 -5.65
N SER A 146 9.18 15.60 -4.53
CA SER A 146 9.80 14.83 -3.45
C SER A 146 10.14 13.38 -3.82
N LEU A 147 9.71 12.90 -4.98
CA LEU A 147 10.15 11.65 -5.59
C LEU A 147 11.40 11.82 -6.46
N GLY A 148 12.01 13.01 -6.44
CA GLY A 148 13.26 13.33 -7.12
C GLY A 148 14.42 12.42 -6.71
N PRO A 149 15.63 12.61 -7.29
CA PRO A 149 16.65 11.58 -7.36
C PRO A 149 16.97 10.96 -5.98
N TRP A 150 16.69 9.69 -5.87
CA TRP A 150 17.06 8.79 -4.78
C TRP A 150 18.35 8.09 -5.13
#